data_41fcf1f0f7dfdaed50086b1a6631404a
#
_entry.id   41fcf1f0f7dfdaed50086b1a6631404a
#
_cell.length_a   1.000
_cell.length_b   1.000
_cell.length_c   1.000
_cell.angle_alpha   90.00
_cell.angle_beta   90.00
_cell.angle_gamma   90.00
#
_symmetry.space_group_name_H-M   'P 1'
#
loop_
_entity.id
_entity.type
_entity.pdbx_description
1 polymer ?
#
loop_
_entity_poly.entity_id
_entity_poly.type
_entity_poly.pdbx_seq_one_letter_code
_entity_poly.pdbx_strand_id
1 'polypeptide(L)'
;MKLDKRSRGAVALAAVVIAAASGCSTKAPESSGGGGGGAAADVATDVGVEGNTIKLGVLTDLTGVFAALGKDITNANTLFWQDNKVCDAYDVELDVQDTGYVPQQGVQLYSGMKDSILAMQQTIGSPINTALAPEYEADQIVNFPSAWSKTLTEIPGTGVVGATYDVEIANGYDYLFKEGLLKEGDTVGHIYFEGEYGANGLAGTKAVAEEKGLKVVEAQIKSTDQDMSAQVTQFKAAGVNLIALTVAPGQLASVAAVAEAQGLDVPILGSNPVFAPGLLQGPAANWLKSHLYVASPVSSFDAHPDLLEQYKAAYPDATPSLGVVVGFGMSEIMKQVLDSACDNGDLTREGVVTAFNDLSEVDTGGLVVPIRGFEIGKSPSLESFVLQPADVPGGASVLAEAFEGEFAEKIAG
;
A
#
# COMPACT_ATOMS: atom_id res chain seq x y z
N MET A 1 -2.92 -35.56 63.26
CA MET A 1 -3.57 -36.83 63.68
C MET A 1 -3.46 -37.78 62.50
N LYS A 2 -2.61 -38.84 62.70
CA LYS A 2 -2.51 -40.16 62.03
C LYS A 2 -2.45 -40.20 60.51
N LEU A 3 -1.29 -40.49 59.82
CA LEU A 3 -0.54 -41.79 59.71
C LEU A 3 -1.43 -42.95 59.25
N ASP A 4 -1.18 -43.59 58.10
CA ASP A 4 -0.30 -44.73 57.91
C ASP A 4 -0.29 -45.16 56.41
N LYS A 5 0.79 -45.39 55.79
CA LYS A 5 1.74 -46.52 55.64
C LYS A 5 1.36 -47.61 54.62
N ARG A 6 2.29 -47.75 53.65
CA ARG A 6 2.96 -48.99 53.15
C ARG A 6 2.20 -49.95 52.24
N SER A 7 2.78 -50.32 51.07
CA SER A 7 3.77 -51.43 50.86
C SER A 7 4.16 -51.52 49.35
N ARG A 8 5.27 -51.56 48.95
CA ARG A 8 6.41 -52.43 48.65
C ARG A 8 6.09 -53.79 47.97
N GLY A 9 6.74 -54.05 46.82
CA GLY A 9 6.97 -55.36 46.14
C GLY A 9 7.48 -55.05 44.70
N ALA A 10 8.54 -55.21 44.34
CA ALA A 10 9.81 -55.87 44.14
C ALA A 10 9.79 -56.91 42.99
N VAL A 11 10.64 -56.64 41.97
CA VAL A 11 11.58 -57.47 41.23
C VAL A 11 11.07 -58.58 40.29
N ALA A 12 11.46 -58.51 38.99
CA ALA A 12 12.38 -59.51 38.41
C ALA A 12 12.84 -59.07 36.99
N LEU A 13 14.17 -59.15 36.84
CA LEU A 13 14.96 -59.08 35.61
C LEU A 13 14.75 -60.37 34.77
N ALA A 14 14.77 -60.21 33.42
CA ALA A 14 15.37 -61.26 32.56
C ALA A 14 15.85 -60.55 31.24
N ALA A 15 17.17 -60.56 31.10
CA ALA A 15 17.87 -60.23 29.86
C ALA A 15 18.05 -61.56 29.04
N VAL A 16 17.81 -61.43 27.71
CA VAL A 16 18.39 -62.39 26.75
C VAL A 16 18.85 -61.59 25.50
N VAL A 17 20.12 -61.67 25.25
CA VAL A 17 20.87 -61.29 24.05
C VAL A 17 20.88 -62.46 23.08
N ILE A 18 20.75 -62.21 21.76
CA ILE A 18 21.44 -62.95 20.65
C ILE A 18 21.19 -62.23 19.33
N ALA A 19 22.14 -61.69 18.79
CA ALA A 19 22.98 -61.57 17.60
C ALA A 19 22.35 -61.83 16.20
N ALA A 20 22.60 -60.85 15.40
CA ALA A 20 23.05 -60.78 14.00
C ALA A 20 22.68 -61.87 12.99
N ALA A 21 22.08 -61.38 11.85
CA ALA A 21 22.52 -61.83 10.52
C ALA A 21 22.05 -60.78 9.44
N SER A 22 23.01 -60.32 8.70
CA SER A 22 22.95 -59.49 7.50
C SER A 22 22.20 -60.18 6.35
N GLY A 23 21.39 -59.41 5.60
CA GLY A 23 20.78 -59.84 4.36
C GLY A 23 20.40 -58.64 3.50
N CYS A 24 21.29 -58.23 2.57
CA CYS A 24 20.97 -57.38 1.45
C CYS A 24 19.93 -58.03 0.55
N SER A 25 18.85 -57.36 0.24
CA SER A 25 18.07 -57.63 -0.94
C SER A 25 17.41 -56.34 -1.47
N THR A 26 17.94 -55.88 -2.55
CA THR A 26 17.36 -54.88 -3.46
C THR A 26 16.07 -55.44 -4.04
N LYS A 27 14.94 -54.75 -3.76
CA LYS A 27 13.77 -54.74 -4.66
C LYS A 27 13.00 -53.46 -4.45
N ALA A 28 13.00 -52.60 -5.48
CA ALA A 28 12.11 -51.50 -5.61
C ALA A 28 10.64 -52.00 -5.71
N PRO A 29 9.68 -51.37 -5.06
CA PRO A 29 8.28 -51.55 -5.43
C PRO A 29 7.97 -50.65 -6.63
N GLU A 30 7.39 -51.27 -7.64
CA GLU A 30 6.81 -50.64 -8.81
C GLU A 30 5.70 -49.66 -8.40
N SER A 31 5.78 -48.45 -8.98
CA SER A 31 4.77 -47.44 -9.03
C SER A 31 3.45 -48.00 -9.58
N SER A 32 2.43 -48.11 -8.76
CA SER A 32 1.04 -48.14 -9.24
C SER A 32 0.50 -46.74 -9.27
N GLY A 33 0.31 -46.20 -10.49
CA GLY A 33 -0.30 -44.93 -10.73
C GLY A 33 -1.72 -44.86 -10.18
N GLY A 34 -1.98 -43.74 -9.52
CA GLY A 34 -3.32 -43.26 -9.16
C GLY A 34 -3.21 -41.75 -9.19
N GLY A 35 -3.81 -41.14 -10.18
CA GLY A 35 -3.69 -39.73 -10.46
C GLY A 35 -4.44 -38.82 -9.48
N GLY A 36 -4.01 -37.59 -9.43
CA GLY A 36 -4.77 -36.44 -9.01
C GLY A 36 -4.50 -36.00 -7.57
N GLY A 37 -3.61 -35.03 -7.40
CA GLY A 37 -3.44 -34.32 -6.13
C GLY A 37 -2.23 -33.40 -6.26
N GLY A 38 -2.49 -32.13 -6.39
CA GLY A 38 -1.62 -31.08 -6.78
C GLY A 38 -0.34 -30.86 -5.96
N ALA A 39 0.46 -29.99 -6.47
CA ALA A 39 1.80 -29.59 -6.11
C ALA A 39 2.05 -29.10 -4.66
N ALA A 40 1.09 -29.21 -3.75
CA ALA A 40 1.20 -28.72 -2.37
C ALA A 40 2.00 -29.63 -1.40
N ALA A 41 2.45 -30.82 -1.84
CA ALA A 41 3.02 -31.82 -0.93
C ALA A 41 4.49 -31.62 -0.55
N ASP A 42 5.23 -30.76 -1.25
CA ASP A 42 6.67 -30.55 -1.08
C ASP A 42 7.08 -29.07 -0.82
N VAL A 43 6.12 -28.16 -0.58
CA VAL A 43 6.42 -26.74 -0.31
C VAL A 43 6.70 -26.55 1.18
N ALA A 44 7.88 -25.98 1.53
CA ALA A 44 8.20 -25.60 2.90
C ALA A 44 7.26 -24.48 3.38
N THR A 45 6.75 -24.60 4.59
CA THR A 45 5.86 -23.60 5.20
C THR A 45 6.21 -23.36 6.66
N ASP A 46 5.94 -22.16 7.18
CA ASP A 46 6.08 -21.82 8.59
C ASP A 46 4.91 -20.93 9.08
N VAL A 47 5.24 -19.85 9.81
CA VAL A 47 4.27 -18.90 10.37
C VAL A 47 3.33 -18.34 9.29
N GLY A 48 2.03 -18.35 9.58
CA GLY A 48 1.01 -17.80 8.70
C GLY A 48 0.51 -18.74 7.61
N VAL A 49 1.01 -20.01 7.57
CA VAL A 49 0.50 -21.05 6.66
C VAL A 49 -0.03 -22.23 7.46
N GLU A 50 -1.33 -22.50 7.38
CA GLU A 50 -1.99 -23.61 8.06
C GLU A 50 -2.76 -24.47 7.05
N GLY A 51 -2.28 -25.70 6.80
CA GLY A 51 -2.87 -26.57 5.76
C GLY A 51 -2.76 -25.92 4.38
N ASN A 52 -3.90 -25.60 3.77
CA ASN A 52 -3.99 -24.94 2.47
C ASN A 52 -4.41 -23.46 2.61
N THR A 53 -4.21 -22.86 3.76
CA THR A 53 -4.58 -21.46 4.01
C THR A 53 -3.35 -20.62 4.37
N ILE A 54 -3.16 -19.52 3.66
CA ILE A 54 -2.18 -18.46 3.96
C ILE A 54 -2.91 -17.33 4.64
N LYS A 55 -2.42 -16.87 5.78
CA LYS A 55 -2.95 -15.69 6.47
C LYS A 55 -2.06 -14.49 6.23
N LEU A 56 -2.67 -13.39 5.74
CA LEU A 56 -2.00 -12.11 5.52
C LEU A 56 -2.57 -11.04 6.46
N GLY A 57 -1.71 -10.16 6.96
CA GLY A 57 -2.09 -9.06 7.83
C GLY A 57 -2.57 -7.85 7.04
N VAL A 58 -3.56 -7.14 7.58
CA VAL A 58 -4.07 -5.88 7.05
C VAL A 58 -4.24 -4.89 8.19
N LEU A 59 -3.39 -3.87 8.21
CA LEU A 59 -3.54 -2.70 9.08
C LEU A 59 -4.11 -1.55 8.25
N THR A 60 -5.40 -1.29 8.42
CA THR A 60 -6.14 -0.32 7.61
C THR A 60 -6.61 0.88 8.44
N ASP A 61 -7.20 1.88 7.77
CA ASP A 61 -7.91 2.98 8.39
C ASP A 61 -9.40 2.90 8.00
N LEU A 62 -10.25 2.52 8.94
CA LEU A 62 -11.70 2.47 8.74
C LEU A 62 -12.44 3.61 9.43
N THR A 63 -11.78 4.32 10.36
CA THR A 63 -12.40 5.31 11.24
C THR A 63 -11.67 6.65 11.28
N GLY A 64 -10.44 6.74 10.74
CA GLY A 64 -9.62 7.95 10.73
C GLY A 64 -9.78 8.80 9.46
N VAL A 65 -8.75 9.57 9.17
CA VAL A 65 -8.79 10.62 8.12
C VAL A 65 -8.77 10.06 6.69
N PHE A 66 -8.32 8.81 6.51
CA PHE A 66 -8.31 8.10 5.23
C PHE A 66 -9.31 6.95 5.17
N ALA A 67 -10.35 6.95 6.02
CA ALA A 67 -11.29 5.84 6.14
C ALA A 67 -11.97 5.44 4.83
N ALA A 68 -12.28 6.39 3.94
CA ALA A 68 -12.85 6.08 2.63
C ALA A 68 -11.88 5.25 1.77
N LEU A 69 -10.61 5.68 1.72
CA LEU A 69 -9.56 5.00 0.97
C LEU A 69 -9.25 3.62 1.58
N GLY A 70 -9.04 3.57 2.90
CA GLY A 70 -8.72 2.34 3.62
C GLY A 70 -9.78 1.26 3.47
N LYS A 71 -11.06 1.65 3.53
CA LYS A 71 -12.19 0.73 3.32
C LYS A 71 -12.17 0.14 1.91
N ASP A 72 -11.97 0.97 0.89
CA ASP A 72 -11.99 0.50 -0.50
C ASP A 72 -10.79 -0.39 -0.82
N ILE A 73 -9.58 -0.08 -0.32
CA ILE A 73 -8.40 -0.94 -0.46
C ILE A 73 -8.67 -2.30 0.19
N THR A 74 -9.18 -2.31 1.43
CA THR A 74 -9.47 -3.55 2.16
C THR A 74 -10.55 -4.39 1.48
N ASN A 75 -11.60 -3.76 0.96
CA ASN A 75 -12.65 -4.44 0.19
C ASN A 75 -12.08 -5.04 -1.10
N ALA A 76 -11.22 -4.31 -1.80
CA ALA A 76 -10.59 -4.77 -3.03
C ALA A 76 -9.65 -5.95 -2.78
N ASN A 77 -8.80 -5.88 -1.74
CA ASN A 77 -7.96 -7.01 -1.32
C ASN A 77 -8.81 -8.24 -0.98
N THR A 78 -9.91 -8.04 -0.25
CA THR A 78 -10.82 -9.13 0.13
C THR A 78 -11.45 -9.78 -1.10
N LEU A 79 -11.94 -8.96 -2.04
CA LEU A 79 -12.56 -9.43 -3.27
C LEU A 79 -11.57 -10.17 -4.16
N PHE A 80 -10.35 -9.64 -4.31
CA PHE A 80 -9.29 -10.28 -5.07
C PHE A 80 -9.00 -11.70 -4.57
N TRP A 81 -8.80 -11.86 -3.26
CA TRP A 81 -8.46 -13.16 -2.68
C TRP A 81 -9.63 -14.15 -2.60
N GLN A 82 -10.88 -13.70 -2.77
CA GLN A 82 -12.02 -14.61 -2.94
C GLN A 82 -11.96 -15.40 -4.25
N ASP A 83 -11.43 -14.77 -5.31
CA ASP A 83 -11.39 -15.33 -6.66
C ASP A 83 -10.01 -15.88 -7.04
N ASN A 84 -8.99 -15.66 -6.23
CA ASN A 84 -7.60 -16.02 -6.51
C ASN A 84 -7.01 -16.91 -5.42
N LYS A 85 -6.10 -17.79 -5.85
CA LYS A 85 -5.32 -18.66 -4.97
C LYS A 85 -3.83 -18.47 -5.25
N VAL A 86 -3.01 -18.79 -4.26
CA VAL A 86 -1.56 -18.91 -4.42
C VAL A 86 -1.25 -20.32 -4.94
N CYS A 87 -0.46 -20.42 -6.02
CA CYS A 87 -0.10 -21.70 -6.67
C CYS A 87 -1.31 -22.58 -7.02
N ASP A 88 -2.47 -22.02 -7.29
CA ASP A 88 -3.74 -22.77 -7.52
C ASP A 88 -4.12 -23.71 -6.34
N ALA A 89 -3.47 -23.63 -5.22
CA ALA A 89 -3.58 -24.56 -4.11
C ALA A 89 -3.95 -23.92 -2.77
N TYR A 90 -3.44 -22.74 -2.48
CA TYR A 90 -3.63 -22.10 -1.18
C TYR A 90 -4.69 -20.99 -1.27
N ASP A 91 -5.66 -21.05 -0.38
CA ASP A 91 -6.61 -19.96 -0.11
C ASP A 91 -5.92 -18.89 0.74
N VAL A 92 -6.33 -17.64 0.62
CA VAL A 92 -5.80 -16.53 1.43
C VAL A 92 -6.86 -15.98 2.36
N GLU A 93 -6.53 -15.86 3.65
CA GLU A 93 -7.34 -15.18 4.67
C GLU A 93 -6.66 -13.86 5.07
N LEU A 94 -7.45 -12.80 5.23
CA LEU A 94 -6.99 -11.50 5.68
C LEU A 94 -7.34 -11.27 7.15
N ASP A 95 -6.32 -11.02 8.01
CA ASP A 95 -6.52 -10.51 9.37
C ASP A 95 -6.58 -8.99 9.32
N VAL A 96 -7.80 -8.44 9.35
CA VAL A 96 -8.07 -7.01 9.14
C VAL A 96 -8.23 -6.31 10.48
N GLN A 97 -7.40 -5.29 10.71
CA GLN A 97 -7.41 -4.48 11.93
C GLN A 97 -7.46 -2.98 11.61
N ASP A 98 -8.30 -2.24 12.32
CA ASP A 98 -8.45 -0.79 12.16
C ASP A 98 -7.48 -0.03 13.07
N THR A 99 -6.57 0.74 12.48
CA THR A 99 -5.61 1.57 13.21
C THR A 99 -6.16 2.96 13.56
N GLY A 100 -7.25 3.39 12.90
CA GLY A 100 -7.75 4.76 12.98
C GLY A 100 -6.73 5.82 12.60
N TYR A 101 -5.71 5.43 11.80
CA TYR A 101 -4.56 6.25 11.42
C TYR A 101 -3.68 6.68 12.61
N VAL A 102 -3.62 5.85 13.68
CA VAL A 102 -2.83 6.11 14.90
C VAL A 102 -1.63 5.17 14.97
N PRO A 103 -0.36 5.67 14.90
CA PRO A 103 0.84 4.81 14.86
C PRO A 103 0.95 3.85 16.05
N GLN A 104 0.67 4.31 17.27
CA GLN A 104 0.74 3.48 18.47
C GLN A 104 -0.29 2.32 18.45
N GLN A 105 -1.46 2.56 17.87
CA GLN A 105 -2.47 1.52 17.66
C GLN A 105 -1.98 0.50 16.63
N GLY A 106 -1.36 0.96 15.53
CA GLY A 106 -0.76 0.09 14.52
C GLY A 106 0.27 -0.87 15.11
N VAL A 107 1.20 -0.35 15.95
CA VAL A 107 2.21 -1.18 16.64
C VAL A 107 1.58 -2.23 17.56
N GLN A 108 0.53 -1.86 18.31
CA GLN A 108 -0.17 -2.80 19.20
C GLN A 108 -0.88 -3.91 18.41
N LEU A 109 -1.58 -3.55 17.34
CA LEU A 109 -2.30 -4.49 16.48
C LEU A 109 -1.34 -5.44 15.76
N TYR A 110 -0.24 -4.93 15.20
CA TYR A 110 0.79 -5.75 14.58
C TYR A 110 1.37 -6.76 15.58
N SER A 111 1.72 -6.31 16.77
CA SER A 111 2.23 -7.21 17.84
C SER A 111 1.25 -8.33 18.19
N GLY A 112 -0.05 -8.10 18.02
CA GLY A 112 -1.08 -9.13 18.23
C GLY A 112 -1.23 -10.14 17.11
N MET A 113 -0.89 -9.78 15.87
CA MET A 113 -1.09 -10.63 14.68
C MET A 113 0.19 -11.26 14.14
N LYS A 114 1.37 -10.70 14.41
CA LYS A 114 2.63 -11.05 13.76
C LYS A 114 3.01 -12.54 13.84
N ASP A 115 2.64 -13.23 14.90
CA ASP A 115 2.94 -14.65 15.09
C ASP A 115 1.95 -15.59 14.37
N SER A 116 1.01 -15.03 13.58
CA SER A 116 -0.01 -15.79 12.87
C SER A 116 -0.14 -15.44 11.38
N ILE A 117 0.62 -14.49 10.87
CA ILE A 117 0.57 -14.04 9.47
C ILE A 117 1.88 -14.32 8.75
N LEU A 118 1.81 -14.58 7.43
CA LEU A 118 2.98 -14.81 6.57
C LEU A 118 3.60 -13.49 6.11
N ALA A 119 2.76 -12.54 5.68
CA ALA A 119 3.15 -11.23 5.16
C ALA A 119 2.08 -10.18 5.49
N MET A 120 2.40 -8.90 5.31
CA MET A 120 1.46 -7.80 5.40
C MET A 120 0.94 -7.44 4.00
N GLN A 121 -0.33 -7.75 3.74
CA GLN A 121 -1.02 -7.38 2.49
C GLN A 121 -1.18 -5.87 2.38
N GLN A 122 -1.41 -5.20 3.51
CA GLN A 122 -1.68 -3.77 3.55
C GLN A 122 -1.27 -3.19 4.90
N THR A 123 -0.54 -2.06 4.87
CA THR A 123 -0.37 -1.18 6.04
C THR A 123 -0.60 0.26 5.61
N ILE A 124 -1.71 0.87 6.04
CA ILE A 124 -2.07 2.24 5.65
C ILE A 124 -1.29 3.28 6.46
N GLY A 125 -0.71 4.26 5.76
CA GLY A 125 -0.13 5.45 6.36
C GLY A 125 1.38 5.37 6.61
N SER A 126 2.12 6.36 6.08
CA SER A 126 3.57 6.46 6.25
C SER A 126 4.00 6.46 7.72
N PRO A 127 3.37 7.21 8.65
CA PRO A 127 3.80 7.23 10.05
C PRO A 127 3.59 5.89 10.77
N ILE A 128 2.61 5.06 10.34
CA ILE A 128 2.39 3.73 10.90
C ILE A 128 3.49 2.78 10.41
N ASN A 129 3.77 2.78 9.10
CA ASN A 129 4.84 1.96 8.52
C ASN A 129 6.20 2.31 9.11
N THR A 130 6.52 3.60 9.26
CA THR A 130 7.78 4.04 9.89
C THR A 130 7.88 3.58 11.35
N ALA A 131 6.78 3.63 12.11
CA ALA A 131 6.77 3.15 13.48
C ALA A 131 6.96 1.61 13.57
N LEU A 132 6.54 0.87 12.55
CA LEU A 132 6.66 -0.59 12.45
C LEU A 132 7.97 -1.07 11.80
N ALA A 133 8.77 -0.17 11.22
CA ALA A 133 9.99 -0.55 10.51
C ALA A 133 10.93 -1.49 11.30
N PRO A 134 11.24 -1.23 12.60
CA PRO A 134 12.09 -2.12 13.38
C PRO A 134 11.48 -3.52 13.57
N GLU A 135 10.16 -3.61 13.68
CA GLU A 135 9.44 -4.88 13.85
C GLU A 135 9.43 -5.68 12.53
N TYR A 136 9.17 -5.01 11.40
CA TYR A 136 9.18 -5.65 10.08
C TYR A 136 10.54 -6.23 9.73
N GLU A 137 11.62 -5.50 10.02
CA GLU A 137 12.99 -5.98 9.83
C GLU A 137 13.30 -7.17 10.74
N ALA A 138 12.93 -7.08 12.03
CA ALA A 138 13.19 -8.14 13.01
C ALA A 138 12.42 -9.43 12.70
N ASP A 139 11.17 -9.30 12.23
CA ASP A 139 10.27 -10.40 11.91
C ASP A 139 10.47 -10.94 10.47
N GLN A 140 11.34 -10.31 9.66
CA GLN A 140 11.60 -10.62 8.24
C GLN A 140 10.30 -10.73 7.43
N ILE A 141 9.41 -9.76 7.59
CA ILE A 141 8.09 -9.80 6.98
C ILE A 141 8.03 -8.92 5.72
N VAL A 142 7.49 -9.45 4.63
CA VAL A 142 7.17 -8.64 3.46
C VAL A 142 5.94 -7.79 3.74
N ASN A 143 5.99 -6.51 3.39
CA ASN A 143 4.92 -5.55 3.59
C ASN A 143 4.67 -4.69 2.35
N PHE A 144 3.40 -4.59 1.94
CA PHE A 144 2.97 -3.62 0.94
C PHE A 144 2.23 -2.46 1.61
N PRO A 145 2.86 -1.29 1.74
CA PRO A 145 2.22 -0.14 2.35
C PRO A 145 1.18 0.50 1.43
N SER A 146 0.03 0.88 1.96
CA SER A 146 -0.84 1.89 1.35
C SER A 146 -0.34 3.28 1.76
N ALA A 147 0.88 3.56 1.35
CA ALA A 147 1.64 4.78 1.63
C ALA A 147 2.85 4.83 0.69
N TRP A 148 3.21 6.02 0.21
CA TRP A 148 4.22 6.20 -0.85
C TRP A 148 5.36 7.12 -0.42
N SER A 149 5.67 7.19 0.88
CA SER A 149 6.80 7.98 1.37
C SER A 149 8.13 7.31 1.00
N LYS A 150 9.10 8.09 0.51
CA LYS A 150 10.44 7.59 0.13
C LYS A 150 11.14 6.87 1.28
N THR A 151 10.96 7.33 2.53
CA THR A 151 11.54 6.67 3.71
C THR A 151 11.10 5.22 3.87
N LEU A 152 9.96 4.82 3.30
CA LEU A 152 9.47 3.44 3.36
C LEU A 152 10.27 2.50 2.44
N THR A 153 10.89 3.03 1.39
CA THR A 153 11.76 2.25 0.50
C THR A 153 13.08 1.85 1.17
N GLU A 154 13.41 2.47 2.32
CA GLU A 154 14.59 2.13 3.12
C GLU A 154 14.35 0.94 4.06
N ILE A 155 13.08 0.49 4.20
CA ILE A 155 12.71 -0.62 5.09
C ILE A 155 12.82 -1.94 4.32
N PRO A 156 13.71 -2.88 4.73
CA PRO A 156 13.84 -4.18 4.08
C PRO A 156 12.50 -4.92 4.00
N GLY A 157 12.21 -5.57 2.88
CA GLY A 157 10.96 -6.30 2.66
C GLY A 157 9.72 -5.42 2.43
N THR A 158 9.88 -4.09 2.35
CA THR A 158 8.76 -3.18 2.12
C THR A 158 8.72 -2.73 0.66
N GLY A 159 7.61 -3.04 -0.03
CA GLY A 159 7.36 -2.72 -1.42
C GLY A 159 6.38 -1.56 -1.59
N VAL A 160 6.87 -0.34 -1.81
CA VAL A 160 6.02 0.81 -2.17
C VAL A 160 5.44 0.59 -3.56
N VAL A 161 4.11 0.60 -3.68
CA VAL A 161 3.41 0.23 -4.92
C VAL A 161 3.26 1.44 -5.85
N GLY A 162 4.32 1.72 -6.61
CA GLY A 162 4.39 2.83 -7.57
C GLY A 162 5.45 3.88 -7.24
N ALA A 163 5.25 5.11 -7.71
CA ALA A 163 6.15 6.22 -7.44
C ALA A 163 6.00 6.73 -5.99
N THR A 164 7.09 7.25 -5.42
CA THR A 164 7.06 7.91 -4.11
C THR A 164 6.43 9.31 -4.21
N TYR A 165 5.91 9.86 -3.10
CA TYR A 165 5.19 11.14 -3.10
C TYR A 165 6.01 12.32 -3.65
N ASP A 166 7.32 12.34 -3.45
CA ASP A 166 8.19 13.36 -4.03
C ASP A 166 8.24 13.27 -5.55
N VAL A 167 8.30 12.06 -6.11
CA VAL A 167 8.24 11.81 -7.55
C VAL A 167 6.85 12.13 -8.11
N GLU A 168 5.77 11.66 -7.44
CA GLU A 168 4.39 11.98 -7.86
C GLU A 168 4.18 13.50 -7.97
N ILE A 169 4.50 14.23 -6.91
CA ILE A 169 4.32 15.69 -6.86
C ILE A 169 5.17 16.36 -7.94
N ALA A 170 6.40 15.91 -8.17
CA ALA A 170 7.26 16.45 -9.22
C ALA A 170 6.69 16.22 -10.62
N ASN A 171 6.15 15.02 -10.89
CA ASN A 171 5.48 14.71 -12.16
C ASN A 171 4.23 15.58 -12.34
N GLY A 172 3.46 15.79 -11.28
CA GLY A 172 2.33 16.70 -11.29
C GLY A 172 2.71 18.15 -11.62
N TYR A 173 3.83 18.64 -11.07
CA TYR A 173 4.38 19.95 -11.44
C TYR A 173 4.78 20.00 -12.92
N ASP A 174 5.47 18.98 -13.42
CA ASP A 174 5.88 18.92 -14.83
C ASP A 174 4.68 18.96 -15.77
N TYR A 175 3.59 18.25 -15.44
CA TYR A 175 2.32 18.36 -16.15
C TYR A 175 1.80 19.79 -16.17
N LEU A 176 1.74 20.48 -15.01
CA LEU A 176 1.21 21.85 -14.91
C LEU A 176 2.07 22.85 -15.68
N PHE A 177 3.38 22.67 -15.73
CA PHE A 177 4.28 23.48 -16.58
C PHE A 177 3.99 23.27 -18.07
N LYS A 178 3.84 22.01 -18.51
CA LYS A 178 3.54 21.65 -19.90
C LYS A 178 2.20 22.22 -20.37
N GLU A 179 1.21 22.22 -19.48
CA GLU A 179 -0.11 22.81 -19.77
C GLU A 179 -0.15 24.35 -19.64
N GLY A 180 0.94 24.98 -19.22
CA GLY A 180 1.03 26.43 -19.04
C GLY A 180 0.24 26.98 -17.84
N LEU A 181 -0.16 26.09 -16.93
CA LEU A 181 -0.89 26.41 -15.69
C LEU A 181 0.05 26.92 -14.59
N LEU A 182 1.34 26.67 -14.71
CA LEU A 182 2.40 27.14 -13.83
C LEU A 182 3.58 27.64 -14.66
N LYS A 183 4.32 28.64 -14.18
CA LYS A 183 5.47 29.24 -14.87
C LYS A 183 6.69 29.32 -13.95
N GLU A 184 7.87 29.33 -14.55
CA GLU A 184 9.12 29.58 -13.81
C GLU A 184 9.06 30.91 -13.04
N GLY A 185 9.51 30.89 -11.80
CA GLY A 185 9.49 32.06 -10.91
C GLY A 185 8.17 32.30 -10.17
N ASP A 186 7.11 31.52 -10.45
CA ASP A 186 5.83 31.62 -9.78
C ASP A 186 5.97 31.32 -8.26
N THR A 187 4.94 31.70 -7.49
CA THR A 187 4.83 31.41 -6.07
C THR A 187 3.87 30.24 -5.83
N VAL A 188 4.28 29.25 -5.05
CA VAL A 188 3.50 28.05 -4.72
C VAL A 188 3.25 27.99 -3.22
N GLY A 189 2.00 27.77 -2.82
CA GLY A 189 1.65 27.42 -1.45
C GLY A 189 1.64 25.90 -1.30
N HIS A 190 2.27 25.34 -0.25
CA HIS A 190 2.16 23.92 0.04
C HIS A 190 1.63 23.69 1.45
N ILE A 191 0.43 23.08 1.57
CA ILE A 191 -0.12 22.60 2.84
C ILE A 191 0.20 21.12 2.97
N TYR A 192 0.82 20.73 4.05
CA TYR A 192 1.29 19.36 4.26
C TYR A 192 1.15 18.91 5.71
N PHE A 193 0.88 17.62 5.90
CA PHE A 193 0.86 17.01 7.23
C PHE A 193 2.25 16.98 7.86
N GLU A 194 2.32 17.13 9.17
CA GLU A 194 3.52 16.76 9.92
C GLU A 194 3.79 15.24 9.76
N GLY A 195 5.06 14.84 9.71
CA GLY A 195 5.50 13.47 9.49
C GLY A 195 5.86 13.15 8.04
N GLU A 196 6.15 11.87 7.79
CA GLU A 196 6.84 11.37 6.59
C GLU A 196 6.05 11.63 5.30
N TYR A 197 4.73 11.46 5.34
CA TYR A 197 3.86 11.70 4.19
C TYR A 197 3.98 13.14 3.68
N GLY A 198 3.71 14.10 4.57
CA GLY A 198 3.75 15.52 4.19
C GLY A 198 5.15 16.01 3.84
N ALA A 199 6.15 15.57 4.62
CA ALA A 199 7.55 15.94 4.38
C ALA A 199 8.06 15.44 3.01
N ASN A 200 7.67 14.23 2.59
CA ASN A 200 8.11 13.67 1.32
C ASN A 200 7.47 14.41 0.12
N GLY A 201 6.15 14.72 0.16
CA GLY A 201 5.54 15.52 -0.89
C GLY A 201 6.11 16.96 -0.95
N LEU A 202 6.41 17.57 0.20
CA LEU A 202 7.09 18.86 0.25
C LEU A 202 8.51 18.78 -0.35
N ALA A 203 9.22 17.68 -0.17
CA ALA A 203 10.54 17.47 -0.78
C ALA A 203 10.46 17.52 -2.31
N GLY A 204 9.45 16.88 -2.93
CA GLY A 204 9.18 17.00 -4.36
C GLY A 204 8.93 18.43 -4.80
N THR A 205 8.07 19.17 -4.08
CA THR A 205 7.84 20.61 -4.35
C THR A 205 9.13 21.42 -4.29
N LYS A 206 9.96 21.20 -3.26
CA LYS A 206 11.23 21.94 -3.09
C LYS A 206 12.25 21.62 -4.19
N ALA A 207 12.33 20.36 -4.61
CA ALA A 207 13.23 19.97 -5.69
C ALA A 207 12.87 20.66 -7.02
N VAL A 208 11.56 20.67 -7.36
CA VAL A 208 11.09 21.40 -8.54
C VAL A 208 11.27 22.92 -8.39
N ALA A 209 11.03 23.46 -7.20
CA ALA A 209 11.19 24.88 -6.94
C ALA A 209 12.64 25.36 -7.12
N GLU A 210 13.61 24.55 -6.71
CA GLU A 210 15.05 24.85 -6.92
C GLU A 210 15.39 24.92 -8.42
N GLU A 211 14.87 24.01 -9.24
CA GLU A 211 15.16 23.96 -10.67
C GLU A 211 14.43 25.04 -11.47
N LYS A 212 13.19 25.35 -11.11
CA LYS A 212 12.33 26.30 -11.84
C LYS A 212 12.27 27.68 -11.20
N GLY A 213 13.02 27.93 -10.13
CA GLY A 213 13.07 29.22 -9.44
C GLY A 213 11.75 29.60 -8.77
N LEU A 214 10.92 28.62 -8.37
CA LEU A 214 9.65 28.89 -7.69
C LEU A 214 9.90 29.39 -6.27
N LYS A 215 8.97 30.17 -5.76
CA LYS A 215 8.94 30.57 -4.35
C LYS A 215 7.94 29.69 -3.61
N VAL A 216 8.38 29.01 -2.55
CA VAL A 216 7.51 28.10 -1.77
C VAL A 216 7.08 28.78 -0.48
N VAL A 217 5.77 28.84 -0.24
CA VAL A 217 5.14 29.26 1.00
C VAL A 217 4.60 28.00 1.69
N GLU A 218 5.28 27.59 2.76
CA GLU A 218 4.98 26.34 3.47
C GLU A 218 3.93 26.55 4.56
N ALA A 219 3.02 25.58 4.72
CA ALA A 219 2.06 25.51 5.80
C ALA A 219 1.93 24.09 6.34
N GLN A 220 2.69 23.79 7.40
CA GLN A 220 2.58 22.51 8.09
C GLN A 220 1.36 22.48 9.00
N ILE A 221 0.63 21.36 8.98
CA ILE A 221 -0.56 21.12 9.79
C ILE A 221 -0.54 19.71 10.41
N LYS A 222 -1.41 19.48 11.38
CA LYS A 222 -1.68 18.14 11.92
C LYS A 222 -2.80 17.46 11.15
N SER A 223 -2.82 16.14 11.11
CA SER A 223 -3.93 15.38 10.50
C SER A 223 -5.29 15.66 11.16
N THR A 224 -5.30 16.13 12.39
CA THR A 224 -6.51 16.53 13.14
C THR A 224 -7.02 17.93 12.83
N ASP A 225 -6.22 18.78 12.16
CA ASP A 225 -6.64 20.14 11.81
C ASP A 225 -7.61 20.07 10.63
N GLN A 226 -8.80 20.69 10.78
CA GLN A 226 -9.86 20.59 9.79
C GLN A 226 -10.13 21.92 9.06
N ASP A 227 -9.78 23.07 9.65
CA ASP A 227 -10.00 24.39 9.09
C ASP A 227 -8.73 24.95 8.45
N MET A 228 -8.74 25.11 7.13
CA MET A 228 -7.61 25.63 6.34
C MET A 228 -7.74 27.12 6.01
N SER A 229 -8.64 27.85 6.66
CA SER A 229 -8.89 29.26 6.38
C SER A 229 -7.66 30.16 6.57
N ALA A 230 -6.85 29.88 7.58
CA ALA A 230 -5.63 30.64 7.86
C ALA A 230 -4.58 30.43 6.75
N GLN A 231 -4.38 29.18 6.32
CA GLN A 231 -3.41 28.78 5.30
C GLN A 231 -3.78 29.39 3.94
N VAL A 232 -5.05 29.26 3.52
CA VAL A 232 -5.55 29.82 2.26
C VAL A 232 -5.46 31.34 2.26
N THR A 233 -5.78 32.00 3.40
CA THR A 233 -5.64 33.46 3.53
C THR A 233 -4.17 33.90 3.42
N GLN A 234 -3.25 33.17 4.04
CA GLN A 234 -1.81 33.40 3.92
C GLN A 234 -1.37 33.27 2.45
N PHE A 235 -1.81 32.24 1.75
CA PHE A 235 -1.45 31.97 0.36
C PHE A 235 -2.00 33.07 -0.57
N LYS A 236 -3.23 33.49 -0.36
CA LYS A 236 -3.82 34.62 -1.09
C LYS A 236 -3.01 35.90 -0.88
N ALA A 237 -2.62 36.21 0.36
CA ALA A 237 -1.79 37.38 0.67
C ALA A 237 -0.39 37.29 0.05
N ALA A 238 0.17 36.08 -0.08
CA ALA A 238 1.46 35.85 -0.73
C ALA A 238 1.37 35.85 -2.28
N GLY A 239 0.16 35.86 -2.85
CA GLY A 239 -0.06 35.85 -4.29
C GLY A 239 0.37 34.53 -4.94
N VAL A 240 0.00 33.39 -4.33
CA VAL A 240 0.34 32.07 -4.90
C VAL A 240 -0.36 31.86 -6.24
N ASN A 241 0.33 31.15 -7.13
CA ASN A 241 -0.14 30.74 -8.46
C ASN A 241 -0.60 29.29 -8.50
N LEU A 242 -0.27 28.51 -7.45
CA LEU A 242 -0.62 27.10 -7.26
C LEU A 242 -0.71 26.80 -5.76
N ILE A 243 -1.61 25.89 -5.39
CA ILE A 243 -1.63 25.27 -4.07
C ILE A 243 -1.27 23.78 -4.22
N ALA A 244 -0.17 23.35 -3.61
CA ALA A 244 0.18 21.94 -3.50
C ALA A 244 -0.33 21.36 -2.18
N LEU A 245 -0.80 20.11 -2.19
CA LEU A 245 -1.42 19.44 -1.04
C LEU A 245 -0.86 18.02 -0.83
N THR A 246 -0.35 17.77 0.36
CA THR A 246 -0.09 16.41 0.87
C THR A 246 -0.80 16.25 2.22
N VAL A 247 -2.12 16.10 2.13
CA VAL A 247 -3.08 16.08 3.23
C VAL A 247 -4.19 15.04 2.96
N ALA A 248 -5.18 14.93 3.84
CA ALA A 248 -6.33 14.05 3.64
C ALA A 248 -7.51 14.80 2.95
N PRO A 249 -8.54 14.06 2.48
CA PRO A 249 -9.68 14.64 1.76
C PRO A 249 -10.44 15.73 2.54
N GLY A 250 -10.50 15.64 3.86
CA GLY A 250 -11.16 16.65 4.70
C GLY A 250 -10.49 18.02 4.61
N GLN A 251 -9.16 18.07 4.57
CA GLN A 251 -8.41 19.32 4.42
C GLN A 251 -8.54 19.88 2.99
N LEU A 252 -8.51 19.01 1.96
CA LEU A 252 -8.81 19.45 0.58
C LEU A 252 -10.19 20.10 0.49
N ALA A 253 -11.22 19.52 1.11
CA ALA A 253 -12.56 20.11 1.14
C ALA A 253 -12.55 21.52 1.73
N SER A 254 -11.83 21.73 2.83
CA SER A 254 -11.69 23.03 3.47
C SER A 254 -10.92 24.02 2.60
N VAL A 255 -9.81 23.59 1.98
CA VAL A 255 -9.03 24.44 1.05
C VAL A 255 -9.90 24.89 -0.12
N ALA A 256 -10.61 23.96 -0.76
CA ALA A 256 -11.47 24.24 -1.92
C ALA A 256 -12.58 25.26 -1.57
N ALA A 257 -13.29 25.00 -0.47
CA ALA A 257 -14.38 25.89 -0.04
C ALA A 257 -13.88 27.31 0.32
N VAL A 258 -12.74 27.43 0.97
CA VAL A 258 -12.17 28.72 1.36
C VAL A 258 -11.58 29.44 0.15
N ALA A 259 -10.87 28.74 -0.75
CA ALA A 259 -10.32 29.31 -1.98
C ALA A 259 -11.43 29.87 -2.86
N GLU A 260 -12.50 29.11 -3.10
CA GLU A 260 -13.67 29.55 -3.85
C GLU A 260 -14.33 30.79 -3.19
N ALA A 261 -14.61 30.74 -1.89
CA ALA A 261 -15.22 31.84 -1.15
C ALA A 261 -14.37 33.12 -1.15
N GLN A 262 -13.05 32.99 -1.16
CA GLN A 262 -12.14 34.13 -1.21
C GLN A 262 -11.81 34.60 -2.64
N GLY A 263 -12.28 33.87 -3.68
CA GLY A 263 -11.95 34.14 -5.08
C GLY A 263 -10.45 33.92 -5.37
N LEU A 264 -9.82 32.94 -4.74
CA LEU A 264 -8.47 32.50 -5.06
C LEU A 264 -8.56 31.44 -6.17
N ASP A 265 -8.49 31.91 -7.41
CA ASP A 265 -8.69 31.12 -8.64
C ASP A 265 -7.33 30.60 -9.15
N VAL A 266 -6.82 29.55 -8.51
CA VAL A 266 -5.53 28.92 -8.85
C VAL A 266 -5.67 27.40 -8.86
N PRO A 267 -4.88 26.66 -9.68
CA PRO A 267 -4.88 25.20 -9.66
C PRO A 267 -4.45 24.66 -8.28
N ILE A 268 -4.94 23.45 -7.98
CA ILE A 268 -4.47 22.64 -6.86
C ILE A 268 -3.80 21.38 -7.41
N LEU A 269 -2.59 21.08 -6.94
CA LEU A 269 -1.90 19.82 -7.16
C LEU A 269 -1.95 18.99 -5.88
N GLY A 270 -2.51 17.80 -5.93
CA GLY A 270 -2.53 16.86 -4.81
C GLY A 270 -1.78 15.55 -5.12
N SER A 271 -1.24 14.90 -4.10
CA SER A 271 -0.82 13.50 -4.16
C SER A 271 -2.04 12.56 -4.15
N ASN A 272 -1.86 11.30 -4.49
CA ASN A 272 -2.95 10.34 -4.69
C ASN A 272 -4.00 10.26 -3.56
N PRO A 273 -3.65 10.27 -2.25
CA PRO A 273 -4.64 10.08 -1.19
C PRO A 273 -5.42 11.35 -0.82
N VAL A 274 -5.15 12.49 -1.48
CA VAL A 274 -5.79 13.78 -1.13
C VAL A 274 -7.27 13.82 -1.51
N PHE A 275 -7.70 13.03 -2.49
CA PHE A 275 -9.04 13.05 -3.03
C PHE A 275 -9.88 11.83 -2.63
N ALA A 276 -11.15 12.07 -2.36
CA ALA A 276 -12.16 11.03 -2.20
C ALA A 276 -13.44 11.45 -2.96
N PRO A 277 -14.14 10.50 -3.65
CA PRO A 277 -15.32 10.79 -4.46
C PRO A 277 -16.46 11.48 -3.71
N GLY A 278 -16.57 11.25 -2.40
CA GLY A 278 -17.54 11.92 -1.52
C GLY A 278 -17.44 13.45 -1.56
N LEU A 279 -16.30 14.02 -1.91
CA LEU A 279 -16.11 15.46 -2.05
C LEU A 279 -16.94 16.04 -3.20
N LEU A 280 -17.27 15.24 -4.20
CA LEU A 280 -18.13 15.65 -5.33
C LEU A 280 -19.62 15.74 -4.95
N GLN A 281 -20.00 15.37 -3.74
CA GLN A 281 -21.32 15.61 -3.18
C GLN A 281 -21.39 16.93 -2.38
N GLY A 282 -20.24 17.56 -2.17
CA GLY A 282 -20.11 18.80 -1.42
C GLY A 282 -20.32 20.07 -2.27
N PRO A 283 -20.41 21.23 -1.63
CA PRO A 283 -20.65 22.51 -2.32
C PRO A 283 -19.53 22.91 -3.28
N ALA A 284 -18.28 22.55 -3.00
CA ALA A 284 -17.12 22.86 -3.83
C ALA A 284 -16.88 21.85 -4.98
N ALA A 285 -17.83 20.94 -5.28
CA ALA A 285 -17.66 19.89 -6.28
C ALA A 285 -17.28 20.44 -7.68
N ASN A 286 -17.99 21.45 -8.15
CA ASN A 286 -17.71 22.04 -9.46
C ASN A 286 -16.36 22.78 -9.50
N TRP A 287 -16.00 23.39 -8.39
CA TRP A 287 -14.70 24.06 -8.26
C TRP A 287 -13.56 23.04 -8.28
N LEU A 288 -13.69 21.91 -7.55
CA LEU A 288 -12.71 20.82 -7.56
C LEU A 288 -12.52 20.23 -8.96
N LYS A 289 -13.60 20.02 -9.73
CA LYS A 289 -13.51 19.48 -11.10
C LYS A 289 -12.71 20.37 -12.06
N SER A 290 -12.60 21.66 -11.79
CA SER A 290 -11.87 22.59 -12.65
C SER A 290 -10.49 22.97 -12.13
N HIS A 291 -10.18 22.69 -10.86
CA HIS A 291 -8.95 23.17 -10.24
C HIS A 291 -8.05 22.07 -9.68
N LEU A 292 -8.59 20.88 -9.35
CA LEU A 292 -7.80 19.83 -8.75
C LEU A 292 -7.16 18.94 -9.81
N TYR A 293 -5.87 18.75 -9.68
CA TYR A 293 -5.02 17.79 -10.39
C TYR A 293 -4.41 16.85 -9.37
N VAL A 294 -4.57 15.55 -9.56
CA VAL A 294 -4.07 14.51 -8.63
C VAL A 294 -2.99 13.71 -9.33
N ALA A 295 -1.75 13.83 -8.86
CA ALA A 295 -0.70 12.92 -9.28
C ALA A 295 -0.91 11.56 -8.59
N SER A 296 -0.85 10.48 -9.34
CA SER A 296 -1.25 9.15 -8.86
C SER A 296 -0.37 8.04 -9.40
N PRO A 297 0.04 7.07 -8.56
CA PRO A 297 0.75 5.88 -9.01
C PRO A 297 -0.19 4.83 -9.61
N VAL A 298 -1.50 5.04 -9.52
CA VAL A 298 -2.52 4.13 -10.06
C VAL A 298 -3.41 4.87 -11.05
N SER A 299 -3.96 4.13 -12.02
CA SER A 299 -4.92 4.65 -12.98
C SER A 299 -6.28 4.94 -12.32
N SER A 300 -7.20 5.56 -13.05
CA SER A 300 -8.54 5.80 -12.54
C SER A 300 -9.41 4.54 -12.60
N PHE A 301 -10.39 4.46 -11.70
CA PHE A 301 -11.27 3.29 -11.60
C PHE A 301 -12.16 3.11 -12.84
N ASP A 302 -12.57 4.18 -13.50
CA ASP A 302 -13.38 4.13 -14.73
C ASP A 302 -12.60 3.60 -15.94
N ALA A 303 -11.28 3.57 -15.90
CA ALA A 303 -10.45 2.93 -16.93
C ALA A 303 -10.51 1.38 -16.89
N HIS A 304 -11.08 0.79 -15.83
CA HIS A 304 -11.13 -0.66 -15.60
C HIS A 304 -12.60 -1.16 -15.49
N PRO A 305 -13.35 -1.24 -16.60
CA PRO A 305 -14.79 -1.55 -16.57
C PRO A 305 -15.11 -2.94 -15.98
N ASP A 306 -14.26 -3.94 -16.20
CA ASP A 306 -14.46 -5.30 -15.66
C ASP A 306 -14.31 -5.29 -14.13
N LEU A 307 -13.28 -4.59 -13.62
CA LEU A 307 -13.07 -4.41 -12.20
C LEU A 307 -14.22 -3.61 -11.56
N LEU A 308 -14.74 -2.61 -12.27
CA LEU A 308 -15.89 -1.82 -11.84
C LEU A 308 -17.14 -2.71 -11.68
N GLU A 309 -17.42 -3.59 -12.65
CA GLU A 309 -18.55 -4.51 -12.60
C GLU A 309 -18.41 -5.48 -11.42
N GLN A 310 -17.26 -6.11 -11.27
CA GLN A 310 -16.94 -7.03 -10.17
C GLN A 310 -17.11 -6.38 -8.80
N TYR A 311 -16.51 -5.20 -8.60
CA TYR A 311 -16.57 -4.49 -7.32
C TYR A 311 -17.99 -4.05 -6.96
N LYS A 312 -18.76 -3.52 -7.93
CA LYS A 312 -20.16 -3.13 -7.70
C LYS A 312 -21.08 -4.31 -7.44
N ALA A 313 -20.80 -5.48 -8.02
CA ALA A 313 -21.57 -6.70 -7.73
C ALA A 313 -21.37 -7.14 -6.27
N ALA A 314 -20.13 -7.04 -5.74
CA ALA A 314 -19.80 -7.39 -4.37
C ALA A 314 -20.23 -6.32 -3.35
N TYR A 315 -20.12 -5.04 -3.71
CA TYR A 315 -20.35 -3.89 -2.83
C TYR A 315 -21.32 -2.87 -3.49
N PRO A 316 -22.62 -3.20 -3.66
CA PRO A 316 -23.56 -2.39 -4.45
C PRO A 316 -23.81 -0.99 -3.85
N ASP A 317 -23.68 -0.83 -2.55
CA ASP A 317 -23.90 0.43 -1.82
C ASP A 317 -22.60 1.26 -1.64
N ALA A 318 -21.45 0.76 -2.11
CA ALA A 318 -20.19 1.47 -1.97
C ALA A 318 -20.07 2.64 -2.97
N THR A 319 -19.39 3.70 -2.53
CA THR A 319 -18.93 4.79 -3.39
C THR A 319 -17.43 4.57 -3.64
N PRO A 320 -17.06 3.81 -4.68
CA PRO A 320 -15.67 3.40 -4.89
C PRO A 320 -14.76 4.61 -5.11
N SER A 321 -13.56 4.54 -4.54
CA SER A 321 -12.47 5.49 -4.72
C SER A 321 -11.31 4.86 -5.50
N LEU A 322 -10.21 5.61 -5.68
CA LEU A 322 -8.94 5.06 -6.17
C LEU A 322 -8.43 3.88 -5.33
N GLY A 323 -8.89 3.77 -4.08
CA GLY A 323 -8.57 2.66 -3.19
C GLY A 323 -8.88 1.28 -3.77
N VAL A 324 -9.88 1.18 -4.64
CA VAL A 324 -10.19 -0.09 -5.31
C VAL A 324 -9.05 -0.49 -6.24
N VAL A 325 -8.57 0.42 -7.07
CA VAL A 325 -7.45 0.16 -8.00
C VAL A 325 -6.16 -0.14 -7.24
N VAL A 326 -5.89 0.63 -6.17
CA VAL A 326 -4.75 0.38 -5.27
C VAL A 326 -4.80 -1.04 -4.69
N GLY A 327 -5.95 -1.46 -4.14
CA GLY A 327 -6.08 -2.76 -3.49
C GLY A 327 -5.91 -3.93 -4.46
N PHE A 328 -6.52 -3.85 -5.65
CA PHE A 328 -6.30 -4.88 -6.68
C PHE A 328 -4.84 -4.92 -7.13
N GLY A 329 -4.22 -3.76 -7.43
CA GLY A 329 -2.81 -3.69 -7.81
C GLY A 329 -1.87 -4.27 -6.74
N MET A 330 -2.09 -3.93 -5.47
CA MET A 330 -1.34 -4.51 -4.35
C MET A 330 -1.52 -6.03 -4.24
N SER A 331 -2.75 -6.52 -4.46
CA SER A 331 -3.04 -7.95 -4.38
C SER A 331 -2.41 -8.73 -5.53
N GLU A 332 -2.39 -8.16 -6.75
CA GLU A 332 -1.66 -8.74 -7.89
C GLU A 332 -0.17 -8.88 -7.60
N ILE A 333 0.44 -7.85 -7.00
CA ILE A 333 1.87 -7.88 -6.65
C ILE A 333 2.13 -8.92 -5.56
N MET A 334 1.32 -8.93 -4.48
CA MET A 334 1.45 -9.92 -3.42
C MET A 334 1.30 -11.35 -3.96
N LYS A 335 0.34 -11.57 -4.89
CA LYS A 335 0.16 -12.86 -5.53
C LYS A 335 1.40 -13.29 -6.29
N GLN A 336 2.01 -12.41 -7.10
CA GLN A 336 3.24 -12.71 -7.84
C GLN A 336 4.39 -13.08 -6.91
N VAL A 337 4.55 -12.39 -5.77
CA VAL A 337 5.56 -12.74 -4.76
C VAL A 337 5.29 -14.12 -4.16
N LEU A 338 4.05 -14.38 -3.74
CA LEU A 338 3.69 -15.65 -3.11
C LEU A 338 3.73 -16.83 -4.08
N ASP A 339 3.29 -16.65 -5.34
CA ASP A 339 3.41 -17.66 -6.38
C ASP A 339 4.88 -17.99 -6.66
N SER A 340 5.75 -16.97 -6.77
CA SER A 340 7.20 -17.18 -6.94
C SER A 340 7.82 -17.94 -5.77
N ALA A 341 7.47 -17.58 -4.53
CA ALA A 341 7.92 -18.30 -3.34
C ALA A 341 7.48 -19.76 -3.36
N CYS A 342 6.23 -20.01 -3.70
CA CYS A 342 5.67 -21.35 -3.82
C CYS A 342 6.31 -22.16 -4.96
N ASP A 343 6.53 -21.57 -6.13
CA ASP A 343 7.21 -22.23 -7.27
C ASP A 343 8.66 -22.59 -6.92
N ASN A 344 9.30 -21.82 -6.05
CA ASN A 344 10.60 -22.12 -5.46
C ASN A 344 10.53 -23.19 -4.38
N GLY A 345 9.33 -23.66 -4.01
CA GLY A 345 9.11 -24.66 -2.96
C GLY A 345 9.24 -24.14 -1.53
N ASP A 346 9.14 -22.83 -1.33
CA ASP A 346 9.38 -22.19 -0.03
C ASP A 346 8.40 -21.05 0.28
N LEU A 347 7.30 -21.37 0.97
CA LEU A 347 6.33 -20.44 1.54
C LEU A 347 6.62 -20.13 3.02
N THR A 348 7.88 -20.18 3.45
CA THR A 348 8.31 -19.58 4.72
C THR A 348 8.49 -18.06 4.55
N ARG A 349 8.59 -17.32 5.66
CA ARG A 349 8.90 -15.87 5.58
C ARG A 349 10.22 -15.61 4.84
N GLU A 350 11.25 -16.43 5.05
CA GLU A 350 12.53 -16.32 4.35
C GLU A 350 12.37 -16.52 2.84
N GLY A 351 11.58 -17.53 2.42
CA GLY A 351 11.25 -17.77 1.03
C GLY A 351 10.47 -16.63 0.39
N VAL A 352 9.50 -16.07 1.11
CA VAL A 352 8.70 -14.90 0.63
C VAL A 352 9.57 -13.65 0.50
N VAL A 353 10.49 -13.38 1.45
CA VAL A 353 11.45 -12.27 1.34
C VAL A 353 12.40 -12.48 0.15
N THR A 354 12.84 -13.72 -0.10
CA THR A 354 13.68 -14.06 -1.25
C THR A 354 12.93 -13.78 -2.55
N ALA A 355 11.70 -14.26 -2.69
CA ALA A 355 10.86 -14.02 -3.87
C ALA A 355 10.56 -12.54 -4.09
N PHE A 356 10.33 -11.78 -3.02
CA PHE A 356 10.14 -10.33 -3.08
C PHE A 356 11.40 -9.60 -3.61
N ASN A 357 12.59 -9.98 -3.13
CA ASN A 357 13.84 -9.36 -3.57
C ASN A 357 14.22 -9.71 -5.02
N ASP A 358 13.76 -10.86 -5.51
CA ASP A 358 14.00 -11.31 -6.89
C ASP A 358 13.00 -10.70 -7.90
N LEU A 359 11.96 -9.99 -7.43
CA LEU A 359 10.95 -9.38 -8.27
C LEU A 359 11.52 -8.15 -8.99
N SER A 360 11.74 -8.25 -10.30
CA SER A 360 12.36 -7.21 -11.12
C SER A 360 11.39 -6.48 -12.05
N GLU A 361 10.30 -7.14 -12.42
CA GLU A 361 9.22 -6.58 -13.23
C GLU A 361 7.89 -7.02 -12.64
N VAL A 362 6.93 -6.10 -12.59
CA VAL A 362 5.62 -6.35 -12.01
C VAL A 362 4.56 -5.99 -13.04
N ASP A 363 3.77 -6.99 -13.44
CA ASP A 363 2.60 -6.77 -14.28
C ASP A 363 1.33 -6.71 -13.42
N THR A 364 0.66 -5.57 -13.45
CA THR A 364 -0.61 -5.34 -12.75
C THR A 364 -1.78 -5.13 -13.71
N GLY A 365 -1.61 -5.47 -15.00
CA GLY A 365 -2.64 -5.22 -16.01
C GLY A 365 -2.96 -3.73 -16.22
N GLY A 366 -1.99 -2.84 -15.93
CA GLY A 366 -2.15 -1.39 -16.08
C GLY A 366 -2.87 -0.71 -14.89
N LEU A 367 -3.13 -1.42 -13.79
CA LEU A 367 -3.68 -0.83 -12.57
C LEU A 367 -2.72 0.17 -11.93
N VAL A 368 -1.42 -0.19 -11.89
CA VAL A 368 -0.33 0.58 -11.30
C VAL A 368 0.65 0.99 -12.39
N VAL A 369 1.31 2.12 -12.23
CA VAL A 369 2.45 2.52 -13.08
C VAL A 369 3.53 1.42 -13.09
N PRO A 370 4.34 1.31 -14.15
CA PRO A 370 5.41 0.30 -14.24
C PRO A 370 6.32 0.34 -13.01
N ILE A 371 6.48 -0.80 -12.34
CA ILE A 371 7.38 -0.98 -11.19
C ILE A 371 8.66 -1.64 -11.67
N ARG A 372 9.81 -1.04 -11.34
CA ARG A 372 11.17 -1.47 -11.76
C ARG A 372 11.88 -2.31 -10.68
N GLY A 373 11.11 -2.98 -9.81
CA GLY A 373 11.60 -3.69 -8.63
C GLY A 373 11.59 -2.82 -7.37
N PHE A 374 12.00 -3.41 -6.24
CA PHE A 374 11.96 -2.77 -4.92
C PHE A 374 13.39 -2.59 -4.36
N GLU A 375 14.19 -1.75 -5.02
CA GLU A 375 15.55 -1.44 -4.56
C GLU A 375 15.52 -0.50 -3.35
N ILE A 376 16.33 -0.83 -2.32
CA ILE A 376 16.44 -0.03 -1.09
C ILE A 376 16.80 1.42 -1.42
N GLY A 377 16.03 2.35 -0.88
CA GLY A 377 16.22 3.81 -0.98
C GLY A 377 15.82 4.42 -2.32
N LYS A 378 15.29 3.64 -3.27
CA LYS A 378 14.85 4.13 -4.58
C LYS A 378 13.34 4.11 -4.72
N SER A 379 12.78 5.05 -5.47
CA SER A 379 11.38 4.99 -5.90
C SER A 379 11.19 3.81 -6.85
N PRO A 380 10.22 2.91 -6.60
CA PRO A 380 10.00 1.74 -7.48
C PRO A 380 9.50 2.11 -8.87
N SER A 381 8.91 3.28 -9.04
CA SER A 381 8.53 3.86 -10.32
C SER A 381 8.98 5.31 -10.43
N LEU A 382 9.17 5.76 -11.66
CA LEU A 382 9.42 7.17 -12.00
C LEU A 382 8.19 7.81 -12.66
N GLU A 383 7.13 7.02 -12.88
CA GLU A 383 5.95 7.45 -13.61
C GLU A 383 4.78 7.77 -12.70
N SER A 384 3.92 8.66 -13.15
CA SER A 384 2.65 8.97 -12.51
C SER A 384 1.58 9.27 -13.56
N PHE A 385 0.34 8.87 -13.28
CA PHE A 385 -0.83 9.43 -13.93
C PHE A 385 -1.10 10.83 -13.39
N VAL A 386 -1.80 11.65 -14.18
CA VAL A 386 -2.50 12.84 -13.66
C VAL A 386 -3.99 12.59 -13.79
N LEU A 387 -4.70 12.64 -12.68
CA LEU A 387 -6.15 12.45 -12.63
C LEU A 387 -6.85 13.79 -12.34
N GLN A 388 -8.09 13.91 -12.81
CA GLN A 388 -8.95 15.04 -12.53
C GLN A 388 -10.31 14.56 -12.01
N PRO A 389 -10.89 15.20 -10.98
CA PRO A 389 -12.23 14.88 -10.51
C PRO A 389 -13.27 14.97 -11.62
N ALA A 390 -14.12 13.94 -11.73
CA ALA A 390 -15.14 13.81 -12.76
C ALA A 390 -16.37 13.06 -12.24
N ASP A 391 -17.52 13.22 -12.91
CA ASP A 391 -18.75 12.49 -12.59
C ASP A 391 -18.75 11.07 -13.19
N VAL A 392 -17.77 10.27 -12.78
CA VAL A 392 -17.56 8.89 -13.20
C VAL A 392 -17.43 7.99 -11.97
N PRO A 393 -17.54 6.67 -12.13
CA PRO A 393 -17.17 5.74 -11.05
C PRO A 393 -15.73 5.98 -10.58
N GLY A 394 -15.52 6.02 -9.27
CA GLY A 394 -14.22 6.42 -8.70
C GLY A 394 -14.03 7.92 -8.51
N GLY A 395 -14.91 8.74 -9.10
CA GLY A 395 -14.93 10.20 -8.92
C GLY A 395 -13.81 10.95 -9.62
N ALA A 396 -12.93 10.29 -10.36
CA ALA A 396 -11.85 10.90 -11.12
C ALA A 396 -11.53 10.08 -12.37
N SER A 397 -11.13 10.77 -13.44
CA SER A 397 -10.69 10.17 -14.71
C SER A 397 -9.23 10.51 -14.98
N VAL A 398 -8.55 9.69 -15.78
CA VAL A 398 -7.22 9.98 -16.31
C VAL A 398 -7.27 11.21 -17.20
N LEU A 399 -6.48 12.22 -16.84
CA LEU A 399 -6.27 13.43 -17.62
C LEU A 399 -4.96 13.33 -18.43
N ALA A 400 -3.93 12.71 -17.84
CA ALA A 400 -2.71 12.32 -18.52
C ALA A 400 -2.36 10.88 -18.16
N GLU A 401 -2.05 10.07 -19.19
CA GLU A 401 -1.51 8.71 -19.03
C GLU A 401 -0.21 8.74 -18.24
N ALA A 402 0.20 7.58 -17.69
CA ALA A 402 1.43 7.47 -16.94
C ALA A 402 2.64 7.98 -17.74
N PHE A 403 3.41 8.85 -17.13
CA PHE A 403 4.62 9.42 -17.72
C PHE A 403 5.69 9.68 -16.66
N GLU A 404 6.92 9.61 -17.09
CA GLU A 404 8.10 10.06 -16.36
C GLU A 404 8.31 11.55 -16.62
N GLY A 405 8.28 12.36 -15.57
CA GLY A 405 8.51 13.81 -15.66
C GLY A 405 10.01 14.16 -15.71
N GLU A 406 10.31 15.42 -16.07
CA GLU A 406 11.68 15.95 -16.19
C GLU A 406 12.53 15.78 -14.92
N PHE A 407 11.89 15.76 -13.74
CA PHE A 407 12.59 15.73 -12.44
C PHE A 407 12.61 14.36 -11.78
N ALA A 408 11.88 13.38 -12.33
CA ALA A 408 11.64 12.09 -11.67
C ALA A 408 12.94 11.34 -11.34
N GLU A 409 13.86 11.15 -12.30
CA GLU A 409 15.14 10.47 -12.08
C GLU A 409 16.00 11.15 -10.99
N LYS A 410 16.05 12.49 -11.01
CA LYS A 410 16.85 13.26 -10.05
C LYS A 410 16.34 13.12 -8.62
N ILE A 411 15.02 12.96 -8.45
CA ILE A 411 14.35 12.91 -7.15
C ILE A 411 14.29 11.48 -6.62
N ALA A 412 14.15 10.50 -7.49
CA ALA A 412 13.98 9.09 -7.13
C ALA A 412 15.17 8.48 -6.38
N GLY A 413 16.38 8.98 -6.56
CA GLY A 413 17.58 8.57 -5.81
C GLY A 413 18.69 8.06 -6.66
#